data_b8b06a394409b330e4683b3955d060e1
#
_entry.id   b8b06a394409b330e4683b3955d060e1
#
_cell.length_a   1.000
_cell.length_b   1.000
_cell.length_c   1.000
_cell.angle_alpha   90.00
_cell.angle_beta   90.00
_cell.angle_gamma   90.00
#
_symmetry.space_group_name_H-M   'P 1'
#
loop_
_entity.id
_entity.type
_entity.pdbx_description
1 polymer ?
#
loop_
_entity_poly.entity_id
_entity_poly.type
_entity_poly.pdbx_seq_one_letter_code
_entity_poly.pdbx_strand_id
1 'polypeptide(L)'
;LCKKMTAKAGYNCAVISIDDYYRDRAEIYKDQIERGIVKSENDSYDFECIEAFDVPLFRKHMTSYVEGNEIELPVYDFITGKKNKNTGKKIKSKGHDILIIEGIQAMNPLMWEGIGFSKTIKVYISPFNVYAADGGEDVITSHQVRFMRRVIRDYIKRDATVAHTMQMWPGVRKGEEQYIKPMKKFADFFFNSSLAYEISFLKKRIYELREELTEDEKMQLESILNFEALDHYLPYSGFKIPNDSIFNEFYYDKFDT
;
A
#
# COMPACT_ATOMS: atom_id res chain seq x y z
N LEU A 1 1.69 13.15 8.41
CA LEU A 1 1.44 14.58 8.17
C LEU A 1 0.09 15.00 8.76
N CYS A 2 -1.04 14.41 8.35
CA CYS A 2 -2.37 14.74 8.86
C CYS A 2 -2.44 14.71 10.40
N LYS A 3 -1.92 13.66 11.04
CA LYS A 3 -1.86 13.56 12.50
C LYS A 3 -1.12 14.73 13.16
N LYS A 4 -0.02 15.20 12.56
CA LYS A 4 0.73 16.37 13.05
C LYS A 4 -0.03 17.68 12.86
N MET A 5 -0.72 17.83 11.74
CA MET A 5 -1.51 19.03 11.43
C MET A 5 -2.74 19.15 12.33
N THR A 6 -3.47 18.04 12.52
CA THR A 6 -4.66 18.00 13.37
C THR A 6 -4.30 18.29 14.83
N ALA A 7 -3.20 17.72 15.35
CA ALA A 7 -2.73 18.01 16.70
C ALA A 7 -2.39 19.50 16.92
N LYS A 8 -1.79 20.16 15.90
CA LYS A 8 -1.54 21.62 15.96
C LYS A 8 -2.83 22.46 15.97
N ALA A 9 -3.90 21.95 15.34
CA ALA A 9 -5.20 22.61 15.31
C ALA A 9 -6.08 22.28 16.56
N GLY A 10 -5.56 21.54 17.53
CA GLY A 10 -6.30 21.19 18.74
C GLY A 10 -7.27 20.02 18.60
N TYR A 11 -7.21 19.27 17.49
CA TYR A 11 -8.01 18.06 17.30
C TYR A 11 -7.26 16.81 17.76
N ASN A 12 -7.96 15.88 18.38
CA ASN A 12 -7.46 14.52 18.54
C ASN A 12 -7.45 13.82 17.17
N CYS A 13 -6.48 12.94 16.93
CA CYS A 13 -6.41 12.18 15.70
C CYS A 13 -6.10 10.72 15.97
N ALA A 14 -6.98 9.84 15.54
CA ALA A 14 -6.74 8.41 15.48
C ALA A 14 -6.50 7.99 14.02
N VAL A 15 -5.64 7.00 13.83
CA VAL A 15 -5.35 6.40 12.52
C VAL A 15 -5.64 4.91 12.60
N ILE A 16 -6.41 4.41 11.66
CA ILE A 16 -6.76 2.99 11.49
C ILE A 16 -6.34 2.56 10.10
N SER A 17 -5.54 1.50 10.02
CA SER A 17 -5.23 0.83 8.76
C SER A 17 -6.26 -0.25 8.48
N ILE A 18 -6.85 -0.25 7.29
CA ILE A 18 -7.71 -1.34 6.84
C ILE A 18 -6.91 -2.62 6.63
N ASP A 19 -5.63 -2.51 6.33
CA ASP A 19 -4.74 -3.66 6.16
C ASP A 19 -4.64 -4.52 7.44
N ASP A 20 -4.85 -3.93 8.62
CA ASP A 20 -4.94 -4.67 9.87
C ASP A 20 -6.19 -5.58 9.96
N TYR A 21 -7.16 -5.41 9.07
CA TYR A 21 -8.39 -6.19 9.00
C TYR A 21 -8.36 -7.29 7.94
N TYR A 22 -7.22 -7.60 7.33
CA TYR A 22 -7.13 -8.81 6.49
C TYR A 22 -7.56 -10.05 7.26
N ARG A 23 -8.24 -10.97 6.59
CA ARG A 23 -8.49 -12.34 7.07
C ARG A 23 -7.17 -13.12 7.07
N ASP A 24 -7.10 -14.19 7.85
CA ASP A 24 -5.95 -15.07 7.81
C ASP A 24 -5.70 -15.58 6.38
N ARG A 25 -4.45 -15.58 5.94
CA ARG A 25 -4.06 -15.96 4.58
C ARG A 25 -4.60 -17.33 4.19
N ALA A 26 -4.58 -18.28 5.11
CA ALA A 26 -5.11 -19.63 4.90
C ALA A 26 -6.63 -19.64 4.66
N GLU A 27 -7.39 -18.75 5.32
CA GLU A 27 -8.83 -18.60 5.10
C GLU A 27 -9.12 -18.00 3.73
N ILE A 28 -8.35 -16.99 3.31
CA ILE A 28 -8.48 -16.37 1.98
C ILE A 28 -8.20 -17.41 0.89
N TYR A 29 -7.14 -18.20 1.05
CA TYR A 29 -6.78 -19.26 0.10
C TYR A 29 -7.89 -20.29 -0.04
N LYS A 30 -8.40 -20.78 1.08
CA LYS A 30 -9.49 -21.76 1.09
C LYS A 30 -10.75 -21.21 0.41
N ASP A 31 -11.17 -20.01 0.75
CA ASP A 31 -12.35 -19.36 0.19
C ASP A 31 -12.23 -19.18 -1.34
N GLN A 32 -11.07 -18.74 -1.82
CA GLN A 32 -10.87 -18.50 -3.26
C GLN A 32 -10.80 -19.78 -4.07
N ILE A 33 -10.28 -20.87 -3.50
CA ILE A 33 -10.33 -22.20 -4.11
C ILE A 33 -11.77 -22.70 -4.16
N GLU A 34 -12.51 -22.62 -3.07
CA GLU A 34 -13.91 -23.07 -2.98
C GLU A 34 -14.81 -22.29 -3.97
N ARG A 35 -14.54 -21.00 -4.20
CA ARG A 35 -15.25 -20.15 -5.14
C ARG A 35 -14.78 -20.31 -6.60
N GLY A 36 -13.75 -21.12 -6.84
CA GLY A 36 -13.20 -21.35 -8.18
C GLY A 36 -12.47 -20.14 -8.76
N ILE A 37 -12.03 -19.19 -7.93
CA ILE A 37 -11.20 -18.04 -8.34
C ILE A 37 -9.78 -18.54 -8.65
N VAL A 38 -9.24 -19.39 -7.79
CA VAL A 38 -7.99 -20.11 -7.98
C VAL A 38 -8.31 -21.56 -8.35
N LYS A 39 -7.87 -22.00 -9.52
CA LYS A 39 -8.16 -23.33 -10.08
C LYS A 39 -6.92 -24.21 -10.21
N SER A 40 -5.74 -23.61 -10.17
CA SER A 40 -4.46 -24.30 -10.29
C SER A 40 -3.39 -23.62 -9.43
N GLU A 41 -2.27 -24.32 -9.21
CA GLU A 41 -1.10 -23.79 -8.49
C GLU A 41 -0.44 -22.59 -9.19
N ASN A 42 -0.72 -22.40 -10.49
CA ASN A 42 -0.22 -21.26 -11.26
C ASN A 42 -1.11 -20.01 -11.17
N ASP A 43 -2.29 -20.13 -10.57
CA ASP A 43 -3.19 -19.00 -10.40
C ASP A 43 -2.74 -18.15 -9.19
N SER A 44 -2.80 -16.84 -9.32
CA SER A 44 -2.52 -15.94 -8.22
C SER A 44 -3.78 -15.71 -7.37
N TYR A 45 -3.61 -15.71 -6.04
CA TYR A 45 -4.67 -15.32 -5.12
C TYR A 45 -4.93 -13.82 -5.17
N ASP A 46 -6.20 -13.46 -5.06
CA ASP A 46 -6.65 -12.06 -5.08
C ASP A 46 -6.76 -11.51 -3.64
N PHE A 47 -5.76 -10.73 -3.25
CA PHE A 47 -5.75 -10.03 -1.97
C PHE A 47 -6.33 -8.61 -2.04
N GLU A 48 -6.63 -8.13 -3.24
CA GLU A 48 -7.15 -6.78 -3.44
C GLU A 48 -8.68 -6.73 -3.35
N CYS A 49 -9.37 -7.88 -3.40
CA CYS A 49 -10.82 -7.97 -3.28
C CYS A 49 -11.30 -7.68 -1.87
N ILE A 50 -12.55 -7.22 -1.73
CA ILE A 50 -13.13 -6.88 -0.43
C ILE A 50 -13.29 -8.11 0.50
N GLU A 51 -13.49 -9.28 -0.07
CA GLU A 51 -13.65 -10.55 0.66
C GLU A 51 -12.36 -11.02 1.34
N ALA A 52 -11.21 -10.45 0.96
CA ALA A 52 -9.96 -10.68 1.70
C ALA A 52 -9.96 -10.02 3.09
N PHE A 53 -10.88 -9.11 3.35
CA PHE A 53 -10.98 -8.36 4.60
C PHE A 53 -12.10 -8.87 5.51
N ASP A 54 -11.91 -8.74 6.82
CA ASP A 54 -12.92 -8.98 7.85
C ASP A 54 -13.84 -7.75 7.97
N VAL A 55 -14.66 -7.54 6.94
CA VAL A 55 -15.59 -6.41 6.87
C VAL A 55 -16.56 -6.38 8.07
N PRO A 56 -17.10 -7.53 8.54
CA PRO A 56 -17.94 -7.52 9.73
C PRO A 56 -17.23 -6.98 10.98
N LEU A 57 -15.99 -7.38 11.23
CA LEU A 57 -15.20 -6.87 12.36
C LEU A 57 -14.90 -5.38 12.20
N PHE A 58 -14.53 -4.94 10.99
CA PHE A 58 -14.30 -3.53 10.71
C PHE A 58 -15.55 -2.70 10.99
N ARG A 59 -16.70 -3.09 10.46
CA ARG A 59 -17.99 -2.39 10.70
C ARG A 59 -18.34 -2.33 12.18
N LYS A 60 -18.19 -3.45 12.90
CA LYS A 60 -18.42 -3.50 14.35
C LYS A 60 -17.56 -2.50 15.10
N HIS A 61 -16.25 -2.43 14.77
CA HIS A 61 -15.34 -1.50 15.40
C HIS A 61 -15.68 -0.05 15.08
N MET A 62 -16.01 0.26 13.82
CA MET A 62 -16.35 1.63 13.42
C MET A 62 -17.66 2.09 14.07
N THR A 63 -18.68 1.25 14.12
CA THR A 63 -19.93 1.56 14.82
C THR A 63 -19.69 1.84 16.31
N SER A 64 -18.96 0.95 16.98
CA SER A 64 -18.61 1.14 18.40
C SER A 64 -17.80 2.42 18.63
N TYR A 65 -16.86 2.74 17.74
CA TYR A 65 -16.07 3.97 17.86
C TYR A 65 -16.94 5.23 17.70
N VAL A 66 -17.87 5.24 16.74
CA VAL A 66 -18.80 6.36 16.50
C VAL A 66 -19.73 6.55 17.72
N GLU A 67 -20.14 5.45 18.36
CA GLU A 67 -20.93 5.47 19.59
C GLU A 67 -20.14 5.92 20.84
N GLY A 68 -18.85 6.18 20.70
CA GLY A 68 -17.98 6.62 21.79
C GLY A 68 -17.44 5.48 22.67
N ASN A 69 -17.56 4.25 22.24
CA ASN A 69 -16.99 3.09 22.93
C ASN A 69 -15.50 2.91 22.62
N GLU A 70 -14.79 2.26 23.54
CA GLU A 70 -13.41 1.84 23.31
C GLU A 70 -13.40 0.62 22.38
N ILE A 71 -12.50 0.63 21.40
CA ILE A 71 -12.25 -0.51 20.51
C ILE A 71 -10.79 -0.92 20.60
N GLU A 72 -10.52 -2.22 20.48
CA GLU A 72 -9.19 -2.78 20.38
C GLU A 72 -8.92 -3.15 18.92
N LEU A 73 -7.89 -2.52 18.33
CA LEU A 73 -7.56 -2.72 16.91
C LEU A 73 -6.85 -4.06 16.70
N PRO A 74 -7.20 -4.80 15.63
CA PRO A 74 -6.40 -5.94 15.21
C PRO A 74 -5.04 -5.47 14.67
N VAL A 75 -4.13 -6.40 14.48
CA VAL A 75 -2.90 -6.21 13.68
C VAL A 75 -2.73 -7.40 12.77
N TYR A 76 -2.45 -7.13 11.50
CA TYR A 76 -2.14 -8.16 10.53
C TYR A 76 -0.63 -8.29 10.38
N ASP A 77 -0.13 -9.50 10.55
CA ASP A 77 1.27 -9.85 10.30
C ASP A 77 1.43 -10.36 8.86
N PHE A 78 2.03 -9.54 8.01
CA PHE A 78 2.26 -9.87 6.59
C PHE A 78 3.26 -11.01 6.38
N ILE A 79 4.16 -11.26 7.32
CA ILE A 79 5.13 -12.36 7.23
C ILE A 79 4.40 -13.68 7.44
N THR A 80 3.71 -13.82 8.57
CA THR A 80 2.99 -15.05 8.91
C THR A 80 1.64 -15.18 8.20
N GLY A 81 1.08 -14.10 7.69
CA GLY A 81 -0.24 -14.06 7.07
C GLY A 81 -1.37 -14.27 8.06
N LYS A 82 -1.20 -13.82 9.31
CA LYS A 82 -2.18 -13.99 10.39
C LYS A 82 -2.64 -12.68 10.98
N LYS A 83 -3.91 -12.64 11.35
CA LYS A 83 -4.51 -11.54 12.08
C LYS A 83 -4.46 -11.80 13.59
N ASN A 84 -3.79 -10.92 14.33
CA ASN A 84 -3.81 -10.89 15.78
C ASN A 84 -4.94 -9.99 16.27
N LYS A 85 -5.92 -10.57 16.98
CA LYS A 85 -7.09 -9.84 17.46
C LYS A 85 -6.81 -9.04 18.73
N ASN A 86 -5.82 -9.43 19.53
CA ASN A 86 -5.51 -8.84 20.83
C ASN A 86 -4.13 -8.20 20.78
N THR A 87 -4.04 -6.97 20.31
CA THR A 87 -2.75 -6.25 20.15
C THR A 87 -2.47 -5.28 21.27
N GLY A 88 -3.47 -5.05 22.14
CA GLY A 88 -3.39 -4.06 23.19
C GLY A 88 -3.53 -2.60 22.73
N LYS A 89 -3.59 -2.33 21.40
CA LYS A 89 -3.81 -0.98 20.91
C LYS A 89 -5.29 -0.63 20.97
N LYS A 90 -5.66 0.11 22.00
CA LYS A 90 -7.02 0.58 22.21
C LYS A 90 -7.17 2.02 21.78
N ILE A 91 -8.29 2.34 21.16
CA ILE A 91 -8.69 3.70 20.81
C ILE A 91 -10.13 3.94 21.23
N LYS A 92 -10.41 5.18 21.59
CA LYS A 92 -11.74 5.64 21.97
C LYS A 92 -11.95 7.05 21.45
N SER A 93 -13.14 7.34 20.92
CA SER A 93 -13.52 8.70 20.58
C SER A 93 -13.62 9.58 21.82
N LYS A 94 -13.08 10.79 21.73
CA LYS A 94 -13.12 11.80 22.80
C LYS A 94 -14.05 12.97 22.47
N GLY A 95 -14.79 12.86 21.36
CA GLY A 95 -15.51 14.00 20.76
C GLY A 95 -14.53 14.96 20.06
N HIS A 96 -14.96 15.62 19.01
CA HIS A 96 -14.12 16.50 18.18
C HIS A 96 -12.86 15.82 17.64
N ASP A 97 -12.97 14.55 17.30
CA ASP A 97 -11.87 13.74 16.79
C ASP A 97 -11.86 13.74 15.25
N ILE A 98 -10.65 13.62 14.70
CA ILE A 98 -10.47 13.27 13.30
C ILE A 98 -10.00 11.83 13.25
N LEU A 99 -10.82 10.97 12.64
CA LEU A 99 -10.46 9.59 12.37
C LEU A 99 -9.92 9.49 10.94
N ILE A 100 -8.67 9.11 10.81
CA ILE A 100 -8.04 8.84 9.52
C ILE A 100 -8.07 7.34 9.29
N ILE A 101 -8.69 6.93 8.19
CA ILE A 101 -8.74 5.53 7.79
C ILE A 101 -8.04 5.41 6.45
N GLU A 102 -7.06 4.53 6.39
CA GLU A 102 -6.26 4.32 5.19
C GLU A 102 -6.27 2.85 4.79
N GLY A 103 -6.07 2.60 3.49
CA GLY A 103 -5.99 1.28 2.89
C GLY A 103 -6.66 1.23 1.54
N ILE A 104 -6.37 0.19 0.77
CA ILE A 104 -6.84 0.05 -0.61
C ILE A 104 -8.36 -0.02 -0.75
N GLN A 105 -9.05 -0.54 0.26
CA GLN A 105 -10.51 -0.63 0.30
C GLN A 105 -11.17 0.53 1.07
N ALA A 106 -10.42 1.54 1.51
CA ALA A 106 -10.94 2.62 2.35
C ALA A 106 -12.10 3.41 1.73
N MET A 107 -12.14 3.51 0.41
CA MET A 107 -13.23 4.20 -0.30
C MET A 107 -14.35 3.28 -0.80
N ASN A 108 -14.23 1.96 -0.62
CA ASN A 108 -15.26 1.02 -1.04
C ASN A 108 -16.53 1.19 -0.20
N PRO A 109 -17.70 1.50 -0.83
CA PRO A 109 -18.94 1.69 -0.09
C PRO A 109 -19.33 0.50 0.80
N LEU A 110 -18.98 -0.72 0.38
CA LEU A 110 -19.26 -1.93 1.15
C LEU A 110 -18.52 -1.99 2.49
N MET A 111 -17.42 -1.28 2.69
CA MET A 111 -16.78 -1.16 3.99
C MET A 111 -17.64 -0.38 4.99
N TRP A 112 -18.43 0.57 4.52
CA TRP A 112 -19.08 1.61 5.32
C TRP A 112 -20.58 1.41 5.52
N GLU A 113 -21.14 0.37 4.97
CA GLU A 113 -22.58 0.10 5.02
C GLU A 113 -23.07 -0.03 6.47
N GLY A 114 -24.08 0.75 6.83
CA GLY A 114 -24.66 0.78 8.18
C GLY A 114 -23.89 1.63 9.21
N ILE A 115 -22.77 2.32 8.81
CA ILE A 115 -22.01 3.18 9.71
C ILE A 115 -22.36 4.65 9.47
N GLY A 116 -22.83 5.34 10.50
CA GLY A 116 -23.20 6.76 10.45
C GLY A 116 -22.07 7.68 10.89
N PHE A 117 -21.30 8.27 9.94
CA PHE A 117 -20.40 9.38 10.24
C PHE A 117 -21.09 10.72 10.03
N SER A 118 -20.79 11.68 10.88
CA SER A 118 -21.32 13.05 10.75
C SER A 118 -20.79 13.77 9.50
N LYS A 119 -19.53 13.52 9.16
CA LYS A 119 -18.87 14.07 7.97
C LYS A 119 -17.73 13.14 7.53
N THR A 120 -17.65 12.91 6.25
CA THR A 120 -16.58 12.11 5.63
C THR A 120 -15.93 12.89 4.52
N ILE A 121 -14.59 12.85 4.42
CA ILE A 121 -13.80 13.38 3.32
C ILE A 121 -13.00 12.23 2.75
N LYS A 122 -13.12 11.97 1.46
CA LYS A 122 -12.47 10.88 0.74
C LYS A 122 -11.34 11.41 -0.11
N VAL A 123 -10.12 10.92 0.15
CA VAL A 123 -8.90 11.34 -0.56
C VAL A 123 -8.32 10.14 -1.30
N TYR A 124 -8.22 10.24 -2.61
CA TYR A 124 -7.53 9.25 -3.44
C TYR A 124 -6.06 9.65 -3.56
N ILE A 125 -5.17 8.77 -3.09
CA ILE A 125 -3.73 9.01 -3.07
C ILE A 125 -3.05 8.03 -4.03
N SER A 126 -2.28 8.55 -5.00
CA SER A 126 -1.50 7.73 -5.93
C SER A 126 -0.35 8.54 -6.50
N PRO A 127 0.74 7.93 -6.96
CA PRO A 127 1.68 8.61 -7.83
C PRO A 127 1.04 8.79 -9.21
N PHE A 128 0.92 10.04 -9.67
CA PHE A 128 0.31 10.37 -10.96
C PHE A 128 1.36 10.81 -11.99
N ASN A 129 2.58 11.11 -11.55
CA ASN A 129 3.61 11.58 -12.47
C ASN A 129 4.05 10.46 -13.42
N VAL A 130 4.30 10.88 -14.65
CA VAL A 130 5.10 10.19 -15.62
C VAL A 130 6.41 10.95 -15.70
N TYR A 131 7.52 10.27 -15.63
CA TYR A 131 8.84 10.87 -15.69
C TYR A 131 9.43 10.61 -17.07
N ALA A 132 9.73 11.65 -17.81
CA ALA A 132 10.36 11.61 -19.13
C ALA A 132 11.76 12.20 -19.06
N ALA A 133 12.69 11.61 -19.82
CA ALA A 133 13.97 12.23 -20.11
C ALA A 133 13.80 13.37 -21.14
N ASP A 134 14.82 14.20 -21.27
CA ASP A 134 14.87 15.23 -22.31
C ASP A 134 14.77 14.57 -23.69
N GLY A 135 13.71 14.87 -24.45
CA GLY A 135 13.42 14.25 -25.73
C GLY A 135 12.15 13.39 -25.78
N GLY A 136 11.63 12.94 -24.64
CA GLY A 136 10.24 12.50 -24.46
C GLY A 136 9.89 11.07 -24.87
N GLU A 137 10.83 10.27 -25.41
CA GLU A 137 10.53 8.89 -25.82
C GLU A 137 10.67 7.87 -24.68
N ASP A 138 11.64 8.07 -23.79
CA ASP A 138 11.87 7.18 -22.66
C ASP A 138 11.18 7.67 -21.41
N VAL A 139 10.14 6.96 -21.02
CA VAL A 139 9.32 7.35 -19.88
C VAL A 139 9.29 6.30 -18.79
N ILE A 140 9.30 6.75 -17.54
CA ILE A 140 8.98 5.95 -16.36
C ILE A 140 7.55 6.25 -15.97
N THR A 141 6.68 5.27 -16.12
CA THR A 141 5.24 5.40 -15.82
C THR A 141 4.97 5.34 -14.32
N SER A 142 3.81 5.86 -13.90
CA SER A 142 3.35 5.73 -12.50
C SER A 142 3.26 4.27 -12.04
N HIS A 143 3.00 3.34 -12.95
CA HIS A 143 2.98 1.91 -12.64
C HIS A 143 4.37 1.36 -12.34
N GLN A 144 5.37 1.78 -13.09
CA GLN A 144 6.77 1.39 -12.84
C GLN A 144 7.27 1.98 -11.52
N VAL A 145 6.90 3.22 -11.20
CA VAL A 145 7.20 3.83 -9.89
C VAL A 145 6.57 3.02 -8.75
N ARG A 146 5.30 2.63 -8.88
CA ARG A 146 4.61 1.80 -7.88
C ARG A 146 5.24 0.42 -7.76
N PHE A 147 5.64 -0.19 -8.86
CA PHE A 147 6.35 -1.47 -8.85
C PHE A 147 7.69 -1.35 -8.11
N MET A 148 8.53 -0.37 -8.43
CA MET A 148 9.80 -0.13 -7.75
C MET A 148 9.60 0.08 -6.24
N ARG A 149 8.66 0.93 -5.83
CA ARG A 149 8.30 1.14 -4.42
C ARG A 149 7.90 -0.18 -3.75
N ARG A 150 7.07 -1.00 -4.42
CA ARG A 150 6.61 -2.28 -3.89
C ARG A 150 7.73 -3.28 -3.72
N VAL A 151 8.56 -3.50 -4.76
CA VAL A 151 9.69 -4.43 -4.72
C VAL A 151 10.61 -4.09 -3.55
N ILE A 152 11.00 -2.83 -3.43
CA ILE A 152 11.92 -2.38 -2.37
C ILE A 152 11.30 -2.57 -0.99
N ARG A 153 10.04 -2.14 -0.79
CA ARG A 153 9.34 -2.30 0.47
C ARG A 153 9.16 -3.76 0.87
N ASP A 154 8.72 -4.60 -0.07
CA ASP A 154 8.43 -6.01 0.19
C ASP A 154 9.74 -6.77 0.52
N TYR A 155 10.84 -6.43 -0.15
CA TYR A 155 12.17 -6.96 0.17
C TYR A 155 12.64 -6.54 1.57
N ILE A 156 12.53 -5.26 1.92
CA ILE A 156 13.07 -4.73 3.18
C ILE A 156 12.19 -5.08 4.39
N LYS A 157 10.86 -5.04 4.25
CA LYS A 157 9.93 -5.07 5.38
C LYS A 157 9.07 -6.33 5.46
N ARG A 158 8.99 -7.11 4.40
CA ARG A 158 8.09 -8.27 4.31
C ARG A 158 8.82 -9.57 4.06
N ASP A 159 10.16 -9.53 4.03
CA ASP A 159 11.02 -10.69 3.74
C ASP A 159 10.64 -11.42 2.44
N ALA A 160 10.17 -10.67 1.46
CA ALA A 160 9.79 -11.19 0.17
C ALA A 160 10.91 -11.00 -0.85
N THR A 161 11.20 -12.05 -1.65
CA THR A 161 12.17 -11.94 -2.75
C THR A 161 11.64 -11.07 -3.88
N VAL A 162 12.53 -10.51 -4.69
CA VAL A 162 12.17 -9.75 -5.90
C VAL A 162 11.35 -10.61 -6.84
N ALA A 163 11.77 -11.88 -7.05
CA ALA A 163 11.06 -12.86 -7.87
C ALA A 163 9.61 -13.07 -7.40
N HIS A 164 9.40 -13.23 -6.09
CA HIS A 164 8.05 -13.36 -5.54
C HIS A 164 7.19 -12.13 -5.83
N THR A 165 7.74 -10.93 -5.66
CA THR A 165 7.00 -9.69 -5.95
C THR A 165 6.68 -9.55 -7.43
N MET A 166 7.60 -9.94 -8.34
CA MET A 166 7.35 -9.98 -9.78
C MET A 166 6.23 -10.95 -10.14
N GLN A 167 6.24 -12.14 -9.56
CA GLN A 167 5.18 -13.14 -9.76
C GLN A 167 3.80 -12.63 -9.31
N MET A 168 3.74 -11.90 -8.21
CA MET A 168 2.50 -11.33 -7.68
C MET A 168 2.01 -10.09 -8.44
N TRP A 169 2.90 -9.40 -9.17
CA TRP A 169 2.61 -8.11 -9.77
C TRP A 169 1.43 -8.09 -10.75
N PRO A 170 1.26 -9.07 -11.66
CA PRO A 170 0.10 -9.12 -12.54
C PRO A 170 -1.23 -9.18 -11.78
N GLY A 171 -1.29 -9.95 -10.70
CA GLY A 171 -2.47 -10.01 -9.81
C GLY A 171 -2.78 -8.67 -9.15
N VAL A 172 -1.75 -8.01 -8.63
CA VAL A 172 -1.88 -6.66 -8.05
C VAL A 172 -2.38 -5.64 -9.07
N ARG A 173 -1.86 -5.69 -10.30
CA ARG A 173 -2.32 -4.82 -11.39
C ARG A 173 -3.78 -5.06 -11.74
N LYS A 174 -4.17 -6.34 -11.85
CA LYS A 174 -5.56 -6.73 -12.09
C LYS A 174 -6.48 -6.22 -10.97
N GLY A 175 -6.10 -6.42 -9.72
CA GLY A 175 -6.86 -5.94 -8.56
C GLY A 175 -6.98 -4.42 -8.53
N GLU A 176 -5.91 -3.69 -8.87
CA GLU A 176 -5.95 -2.23 -9.00
C GLU A 176 -6.98 -1.77 -10.03
N GLU A 177 -6.98 -2.35 -11.22
CA GLU A 177 -7.93 -2.01 -12.28
C GLU A 177 -9.36 -2.36 -11.88
N GLN A 178 -9.55 -3.49 -11.24
CA GLN A 178 -10.87 -4.02 -10.93
C GLN A 178 -11.50 -3.38 -9.69
N TYR A 179 -10.72 -3.12 -8.65
CA TYR A 179 -11.26 -2.73 -7.33
C TYR A 179 -10.87 -1.32 -6.90
N ILE A 180 -9.66 -0.84 -7.24
CA ILE A 180 -9.14 0.42 -6.70
C ILE A 180 -9.46 1.60 -7.63
N LYS A 181 -9.14 1.48 -8.92
CA LYS A 181 -9.41 2.56 -9.88
C LYS A 181 -10.89 2.96 -9.98
N PRO A 182 -11.86 2.02 -9.96
CA PRO A 182 -13.27 2.41 -9.95
C PRO A 182 -13.68 3.23 -8.73
N MET A 183 -12.94 3.16 -7.61
CA MET A 183 -13.23 3.95 -6.42
C MET A 183 -12.89 5.44 -6.58
N LYS A 184 -12.11 5.83 -7.60
CA LYS A 184 -11.80 7.24 -7.88
C LYS A 184 -13.05 8.10 -7.99
N LYS A 185 -14.14 7.58 -8.51
CA LYS A 185 -15.42 8.32 -8.65
C LYS A 185 -16.03 8.75 -7.30
N PHE A 186 -15.60 8.16 -6.19
CA PHE A 186 -16.07 8.50 -4.85
C PHE A 186 -15.15 9.47 -4.13
N ALA A 187 -14.01 9.84 -4.72
CA ALA A 187 -13.05 10.74 -4.09
C ALA A 187 -13.53 12.21 -4.13
N ASP A 188 -13.42 12.88 -3.00
CA ASP A 188 -13.62 14.34 -2.91
C ASP A 188 -12.36 15.09 -3.34
N PHE A 189 -11.17 14.49 -3.09
CA PHE A 189 -9.87 15.05 -3.43
C PHE A 189 -8.92 14.00 -3.99
N PHE A 190 -8.02 14.47 -4.87
CA PHE A 190 -6.91 13.67 -5.40
C PHE A 190 -5.59 14.21 -4.87
N PHE A 191 -4.76 13.35 -4.32
CA PHE A 191 -3.44 13.71 -3.84
C PHE A 191 -2.36 12.95 -4.64
N ASN A 192 -1.49 13.71 -5.31
CA ASN A 192 -0.34 13.14 -6.01
C ASN A 192 0.77 12.83 -5.01
N SER A 193 1.07 11.56 -4.83
CA SER A 193 2.14 11.10 -3.92
C SER A 193 3.50 10.96 -4.60
N SER A 194 3.66 11.43 -5.83
CA SER A 194 4.95 11.45 -6.53
C SER A 194 5.89 12.47 -5.89
N LEU A 195 7.15 12.09 -5.74
CA LEU A 195 8.21 12.95 -5.23
C LEU A 195 9.22 13.19 -6.35
N ALA A 196 9.58 14.44 -6.58
CA ALA A 196 10.47 14.82 -7.70
C ALA A 196 11.82 14.08 -7.70
N TYR A 197 12.30 13.70 -6.51
CA TYR A 197 13.60 13.05 -6.33
C TYR A 197 13.55 11.52 -6.22
N GLU A 198 12.35 10.93 -6.22
CA GLU A 198 12.20 9.50 -5.88
C GLU A 198 12.85 8.55 -6.86
N ILE A 199 12.88 8.90 -8.15
CA ILE A 199 13.46 8.04 -9.19
C ILE A 199 14.94 7.79 -8.91
N SER A 200 15.71 8.81 -8.50
CA SER A 200 17.13 8.67 -8.18
C SER A 200 17.38 7.68 -7.04
N PHE A 201 16.51 7.65 -6.03
CA PHE A 201 16.60 6.71 -4.92
C PHE A 201 16.16 5.31 -5.31
N LEU A 202 15.00 5.21 -5.96
CA LEU A 202 14.45 3.92 -6.39
C LEU A 202 15.38 3.24 -7.38
N LYS A 203 15.96 4.01 -8.33
CA LYS A 203 16.97 3.50 -9.27
C LYS A 203 18.08 2.79 -8.52
N LYS A 204 18.76 3.49 -7.59
CA LYS A 204 19.89 2.91 -6.85
C LYS A 204 19.52 1.53 -6.27
N ARG A 205 18.38 1.44 -5.56
CA ARG A 205 17.96 0.19 -4.94
C ARG A 205 17.56 -0.90 -5.93
N ILE A 206 16.90 -0.54 -7.01
CA ILE A 206 16.52 -1.51 -8.04
C ILE A 206 17.77 -2.11 -8.71
N TYR A 207 18.81 -1.29 -8.96
CA TYR A 207 20.06 -1.80 -9.52
C TYR A 207 20.80 -2.71 -8.53
N GLU A 208 20.86 -2.35 -7.25
CA GLU A 208 21.42 -3.21 -6.21
C GLU A 208 20.70 -4.57 -6.14
N LEU A 209 19.38 -4.57 -6.10
CA LEU A 209 18.57 -5.79 -6.09
C LEU A 209 18.71 -6.62 -7.36
N ARG A 210 18.88 -5.97 -8.52
CA ARG A 210 19.08 -6.64 -9.81
C ARG A 210 20.35 -7.50 -9.83
N GLU A 211 21.40 -7.07 -9.14
CA GLU A 211 22.66 -7.86 -9.08
C GLU A 211 22.50 -9.19 -8.33
N GLU A 212 21.48 -9.31 -7.48
CA GLU A 212 21.19 -10.54 -6.72
C GLU A 212 20.35 -11.56 -7.53
N LEU A 213 19.85 -11.17 -8.72
CA LEU A 213 18.94 -11.96 -9.53
C LEU A 213 19.66 -12.87 -10.52
N THR A 214 19.04 -14.01 -10.84
CA THR A 214 19.40 -14.87 -11.97
C THR A 214 19.14 -14.13 -13.30
N GLU A 215 19.73 -14.60 -14.39
CA GLU A 215 19.54 -13.97 -15.70
C GLU A 215 18.08 -13.99 -16.18
N ASP A 216 17.33 -15.08 -15.89
CA ASP A 216 15.91 -15.16 -16.22
C ASP A 216 15.09 -14.15 -15.43
N GLU A 217 15.40 -13.97 -14.14
CA GLU A 217 14.74 -12.97 -13.29
C GLU A 217 15.09 -11.53 -13.70
N LYS A 218 16.32 -11.28 -14.16
CA LYS A 218 16.73 -9.99 -14.74
C LYS A 218 15.91 -9.66 -15.97
N MET A 219 15.77 -10.61 -16.89
CA MET A 219 14.93 -10.44 -18.09
C MET A 219 13.47 -10.15 -17.73
N GLN A 220 12.94 -10.85 -16.71
CA GLN A 220 11.59 -10.58 -16.21
C GLN A 220 11.47 -9.17 -15.62
N LEU A 221 12.42 -8.72 -14.82
CA LEU A 221 12.46 -7.38 -14.26
C LEU A 221 12.51 -6.30 -15.35
N GLU A 222 13.32 -6.52 -16.39
CA GLU A 222 13.45 -5.65 -17.56
C GLU A 222 12.18 -5.60 -18.41
N SER A 223 11.36 -6.65 -18.38
CA SER A 223 10.04 -6.61 -19.02
C SER A 223 9.02 -5.71 -18.29
N ILE A 224 9.25 -5.42 -17.01
CA ILE A 224 8.37 -4.59 -16.19
C ILE A 224 8.88 -3.15 -16.12
N LEU A 225 10.20 -2.96 -16.02
CA LEU A 225 10.86 -1.67 -15.86
C LEU A 225 11.61 -1.24 -17.12
N ASN A 226 11.46 0.01 -17.51
CA ASN A 226 12.27 0.60 -18.57
C ASN A 226 13.62 1.06 -17.98
N PHE A 227 14.63 0.19 -18.09
CA PHE A 227 15.99 0.49 -17.59
C PHE A 227 16.66 1.58 -18.41
N GLU A 228 16.40 1.68 -19.72
CA GLU A 228 16.91 2.75 -20.57
C GLU A 228 16.43 4.12 -20.07
N ALA A 229 15.13 4.22 -19.77
CA ALA A 229 14.59 5.44 -19.14
C ALA A 229 15.18 5.70 -17.76
N LEU A 230 15.42 4.65 -16.95
CA LEU A 230 16.07 4.81 -15.65
C LEU A 230 17.50 5.33 -15.77
N ASP A 231 18.23 4.98 -16.82
CA ASP A 231 19.63 5.39 -17.01
C ASP A 231 19.80 6.89 -17.22
N HIS A 232 18.78 7.58 -17.66
CA HIS A 232 18.80 9.06 -17.75
C HIS A 232 18.76 9.76 -16.39
N TYR A 233 18.45 9.06 -15.29
CA TYR A 233 18.43 9.66 -13.96
C TYR A 233 19.71 9.36 -13.20
N LEU A 234 20.27 10.40 -12.58
CA LEU A 234 21.43 10.23 -11.69
C LEU A 234 21.03 9.42 -10.45
N PRO A 235 21.84 8.43 -10.06
CA PRO A 235 21.60 7.72 -8.81
C PRO A 235 21.78 8.68 -7.63
N TYR A 236 21.05 8.41 -6.57
CA TYR A 236 21.12 9.19 -5.34
C TYR A 236 22.55 9.26 -4.78
N SER A 237 22.99 10.46 -4.45
CA SER A 237 24.27 10.71 -3.79
C SER A 237 24.10 11.72 -2.65
N GLY A 238 23.98 11.24 -1.39
CA GLY A 238 24.31 12.02 -0.21
C GLY A 238 23.26 12.94 0.43
N PHE A 239 22.00 12.96 0.02
CA PHE A 239 20.95 13.70 0.76
C PHE A 239 20.39 12.87 1.91
N LYS A 240 20.19 13.48 3.08
CA LYS A 240 19.42 12.85 4.15
C LYS A 240 17.92 12.93 3.84
N ILE A 241 17.27 11.79 3.76
CA ILE A 241 15.81 11.74 3.73
C ILE A 241 15.31 12.20 5.11
N PRO A 242 14.39 13.17 5.18
CA PRO A 242 13.80 13.56 6.45
C PRO A 242 13.17 12.37 7.16
N ASN A 243 13.37 12.23 8.47
CA ASN A 243 12.86 11.10 9.26
C ASN A 243 11.34 10.94 9.19
N ASP A 244 10.61 11.98 8.82
CA ASP A 244 9.15 11.98 8.67
C ASP A 244 8.69 11.92 7.21
N SER A 245 9.59 11.66 6.28
CA SER A 245 9.25 11.43 4.88
C SER A 245 8.55 10.09 4.69
N ILE A 246 7.50 10.08 3.87
CA ILE A 246 6.86 8.85 3.42
C ILE A 246 7.85 7.94 2.67
N PHE A 247 8.91 8.52 2.13
CA PHE A 247 9.92 7.80 1.39
C PHE A 247 10.71 6.81 2.26
N ASN A 248 10.75 7.00 3.59
CA ASN A 248 11.34 6.04 4.52
C ASN A 248 10.63 4.68 4.54
N GLU A 249 9.46 4.57 3.93
CA GLU A 249 8.79 3.29 3.71
C GLU A 249 9.52 2.43 2.67
N PHE A 250 10.17 3.07 1.71
CA PHE A 250 10.85 2.45 0.56
C PHE A 250 12.38 2.57 0.63
N TYR A 251 12.90 3.31 1.60
CA TYR A 251 14.32 3.55 1.77
C TYR A 251 14.72 3.27 3.20
N TYR A 252 15.51 2.20 3.38
CA TYR A 252 16.11 1.87 4.66
C TYR A 252 17.57 1.53 4.43
N ASP A 253 18.46 2.33 5.03
CA ASP A 253 19.90 2.07 4.98
C ASP A 253 20.26 0.89 5.89
N LYS A 254 19.96 -0.34 5.46
CA LYS A 254 20.60 -1.52 6.04
C LYS A 254 22.10 -1.61 5.64
N PHE A 255 22.52 -0.81 4.68
CA PHE A 255 23.85 -0.88 4.08
C PHE A 255 24.74 0.33 4.40
N ASP A 256 24.27 1.30 5.18
CA ASP A 256 25.06 2.45 5.63
C ASP A 256 25.53 2.28 7.10
N THR A 257 25.70 1.04 7.60
CA THR A 257 26.35 0.74 8.89
C THR A 257 27.75 0.21 8.68
#